data_c5047ef77a4f4bded292c70250e5a34a
#
_entry.id   c5047ef77a4f4bded292c70250e5a34a
#
_cell.length_a   1.000
_cell.length_b   1.000
_cell.length_c   1.000
_cell.angle_alpha   90.00
_cell.angle_beta   90.00
_cell.angle_gamma   90.00
#
_symmetry.space_group_name_H-M   'P 1'
#
loop_
_entity.id
_entity.type
_entity.pdbx_description
1 polymer ?
#
loop_
_entity_poly.entity_id
_entity_poly.type
_entity_poly.pdbx_seq_one_letter_code
_entity_poly.pdbx_strand_id
1 'polypeptide(L)'
;MRAPTILLVSPAFHGYWKAIEASLSVAGYEVHTHSYDAPGTVADRIRNKLAHELPEKYRPASAAVQATARAIAAFEEYRPDIVLVIKGDLLGDTWWQKLEESGVRYGTWLYDELRRMSYTLEDLPRLGALASYSPQDAEYLRSLGYAVLDMPNAYDSHCTIAPVTEDAISFVGANYPNREHTLRALHEAGVPVRAYGRDWSRHPWDIARTRRFKGTGIPAHRDIDRSAAYGVMASSPATLNIHHNQDGFTMRTFEAPGVGALHLIDRADVARYYEPGREVLVYESTEELIDLCARIFREPRWAHTIREAGQRRTLAEHTFDDRVKILEKLWA
;
A
#
# COMPACT_ATOMS: atom_id res chain seq x y z
N MET A 1 13.98 -15.24 28.14
CA MET A 1 14.13 -13.78 27.93
C MET A 1 12.75 -13.24 27.57
N ARG A 2 12.39 -12.03 28.01
CA ARG A 2 11.14 -11.37 27.59
C ARG A 2 11.23 -11.06 26.11
N ALA A 3 10.12 -11.21 25.37
CA ALA A 3 10.03 -10.74 23.99
C ALA A 3 10.27 -9.22 23.94
N PRO A 4 11.05 -8.70 22.99
CA PRO A 4 11.24 -7.26 22.84
C PRO A 4 9.92 -6.60 22.43
N THR A 5 9.64 -5.44 23.01
CA THR A 5 8.40 -4.69 22.77
C THR A 5 8.61 -3.67 21.66
N ILE A 6 7.77 -3.70 20.62
CA ILE A 6 7.77 -2.71 19.53
C ILE A 6 6.53 -1.82 19.62
N LEU A 7 6.72 -0.51 19.54
CA LEU A 7 5.65 0.44 19.23
C LEU A 7 5.65 0.70 17.71
N LEU A 8 4.60 0.22 17.04
CA LEU A 8 4.33 0.51 15.62
C LEU A 8 3.50 1.78 15.52
N VAL A 9 4.09 2.87 15.03
CA VAL A 9 3.44 4.16 14.82
C VAL A 9 3.14 4.32 13.33
N SER A 10 1.88 4.20 12.93
CA SER A 10 1.48 4.06 11.53
C SER A 10 0.25 4.89 11.19
N PRO A 11 0.08 5.33 9.93
CA PRO A 11 -1.22 5.83 9.49
C PRO A 11 -2.23 4.68 9.45
N ALA A 12 -3.51 5.02 9.63
CA ALA A 12 -4.62 4.05 9.54
C ALA A 12 -4.87 3.53 8.11
N PHE A 13 -4.19 4.09 7.13
CA PHE A 13 -4.35 3.91 5.70
C PHE A 13 -4.59 2.45 5.28
N HIS A 14 -5.79 2.16 4.79
CA HIS A 14 -6.24 0.83 4.34
C HIS A 14 -5.91 -0.34 5.29
N GLY A 15 -5.53 -0.05 6.55
CA GLY A 15 -5.24 -1.06 7.57
C GLY A 15 -4.01 -1.92 7.30
N TYR A 16 -3.03 -1.46 6.48
CA TYR A 16 -1.79 -2.21 6.24
C TYR A 16 -0.93 -2.35 7.50
N TRP A 17 -1.10 -1.45 8.49
CA TRP A 17 -0.48 -1.62 9.79
C TRP A 17 -0.79 -2.98 10.45
N LYS A 18 -1.99 -3.57 10.18
CA LYS A 18 -2.36 -4.91 10.70
C LYS A 18 -1.47 -6.01 10.13
N ALA A 19 -1.10 -5.91 8.86
CA ALA A 19 -0.18 -6.87 8.24
C ALA A 19 1.22 -6.77 8.84
N ILE A 20 1.70 -5.53 9.05
CA ILE A 20 3.00 -5.28 9.68
C ILE A 20 2.99 -5.77 11.13
N GLU A 21 1.95 -5.46 11.91
CA GLU A 21 1.76 -5.94 13.28
C GLU A 21 1.76 -7.46 13.36
N ALA A 22 0.98 -8.13 12.50
CA ALA A 22 0.91 -9.60 12.47
C ALA A 22 2.28 -10.22 12.17
N SER A 23 3.00 -9.70 11.18
CA SER A 23 4.31 -10.21 10.79
C SER A 23 5.38 -9.96 11.86
N LEU A 24 5.36 -8.80 12.53
CA LEU A 24 6.23 -8.53 13.68
C LEU A 24 5.92 -9.48 14.85
N SER A 25 4.64 -9.75 15.09
CA SER A 25 4.22 -10.70 16.14
C SER A 25 4.69 -12.12 15.85
N VAL A 26 4.61 -12.55 14.58
CA VAL A 26 5.15 -13.85 14.12
C VAL A 26 6.67 -13.93 14.29
N ALA A 27 7.37 -12.81 14.08
CA ALA A 27 8.82 -12.71 14.32
C ALA A 27 9.21 -12.73 15.82
N GLY A 28 8.23 -12.73 16.74
CA GLY A 28 8.45 -12.89 18.16
C GLY A 28 8.49 -11.58 18.95
N TYR A 29 8.03 -10.47 18.38
CA TYR A 29 7.89 -9.20 19.06
C TYR A 29 6.54 -9.09 19.78
N GLU A 30 6.52 -8.42 20.95
CA GLU A 30 5.30 -7.91 21.57
C GLU A 30 4.98 -6.55 20.92
N VAL A 31 3.91 -6.48 20.10
CA VAL A 31 3.64 -5.30 19.26
C VAL A 31 2.46 -4.51 19.81
N HIS A 32 2.69 -3.20 20.03
CA HIS A 32 1.65 -2.23 20.30
C HIS A 32 1.54 -1.28 19.09
N THR A 33 0.34 -1.14 18.55
CA THR A 33 0.11 -0.29 17.37
C THR A 33 -0.63 0.98 17.74
N HIS A 34 -0.05 2.12 17.35
CA HIS A 34 -0.67 3.44 17.44
C HIS A 34 -0.92 4.01 16.05
N SER A 35 -2.20 4.19 15.67
CA SER A 35 -2.57 4.86 14.42
C SER A 35 -2.74 6.36 14.67
N TYR A 36 -1.75 7.16 14.27
CA TYR A 36 -1.66 8.57 14.61
C TYR A 36 -2.69 9.47 13.91
N ASP A 37 -3.21 9.08 12.75
CA ASP A 37 -4.23 9.80 11.97
C ASP A 37 -5.65 9.23 12.15
N ALA A 38 -5.80 8.16 12.94
CA ALA A 38 -7.12 7.63 13.26
C ALA A 38 -7.91 8.65 14.10
N PRO A 39 -9.15 8.97 13.71
CA PRO A 39 -9.96 9.91 14.49
C PRO A 39 -10.33 9.28 15.83
N GLY A 40 -9.89 9.89 16.94
CA GLY A 40 -10.10 9.37 18.29
C GLY A 40 -11.59 9.32 18.69
N THR A 41 -12.37 10.38 18.39
CA THR A 41 -13.78 10.50 18.75
C THR A 41 -14.65 10.85 17.54
N VAL A 42 -15.99 10.74 17.69
CA VAL A 42 -16.94 11.21 16.67
C VAL A 42 -16.79 12.73 16.43
N ALA A 43 -16.54 13.50 17.50
CA ALA A 43 -16.28 14.93 17.42
C ALA A 43 -15.00 15.22 16.62
N ASP A 44 -13.95 14.42 16.79
CA ASP A 44 -12.71 14.53 16.01
C ASP A 44 -12.93 14.23 14.51
N ARG A 45 -13.81 13.26 14.18
CA ARG A 45 -14.19 12.98 12.79
C ARG A 45 -14.89 14.16 12.13
N ILE A 46 -15.83 14.79 12.84
CA ILE A 46 -16.56 15.96 12.36
C ILE A 46 -15.61 17.14 12.19
N ARG A 47 -14.75 17.40 13.17
CA ARG A 47 -13.77 18.47 13.14
C ARG A 47 -12.75 18.28 12.01
N ASN A 48 -12.22 17.08 11.83
CA ASN A 48 -11.29 16.77 10.75
C ASN A 48 -11.95 16.90 9.37
N LYS A 49 -13.22 16.52 9.24
CA LYS A 49 -13.99 16.72 8.01
C LYS A 49 -14.16 18.20 7.68
N LEU A 50 -14.51 19.02 8.66
CA LEU A 50 -14.64 20.48 8.50
C LEU A 50 -13.28 21.13 8.21
N ALA A 51 -12.21 20.65 8.84
CA ALA A 51 -10.85 21.15 8.61
C ALA A 51 -10.33 20.86 7.19
N HIS A 52 -10.72 19.74 6.57
CA HIS A 52 -10.40 19.45 5.18
C HIS A 52 -11.15 20.34 4.16
N GLU A 53 -12.29 20.88 4.54
CA GLU A 53 -13.09 21.79 3.71
C GLU A 53 -12.64 23.25 3.84
N LEU A 54 -11.85 23.60 4.86
CA LEU A 54 -11.35 24.95 5.09
C LEU A 54 -10.09 25.26 4.25
N PRO A 55 -9.91 26.53 3.80
CA PRO A 55 -8.68 27.00 3.19
C PRO A 55 -7.47 26.72 4.09
N GLU A 56 -6.31 26.46 3.50
CA GLU A 56 -5.09 25.99 4.17
C GLU A 56 -4.68 26.84 5.39
N LYS A 57 -4.84 28.17 5.32
CA LYS A 57 -4.57 29.09 6.43
C LYS A 57 -5.52 28.96 7.64
N TYR A 58 -6.62 28.23 7.49
CA TYR A 58 -7.60 27.95 8.56
C TYR A 58 -7.63 26.48 8.95
N ARG A 59 -6.79 25.64 8.34
CA ARG A 59 -6.62 24.28 8.81
C ARG A 59 -6.04 24.34 10.21
N PRO A 60 -6.72 23.73 11.20
CA PRO A 60 -6.19 23.78 12.55
C PRO A 60 -4.83 23.09 12.57
N ALA A 61 -3.81 23.79 13.04
CA ALA A 61 -2.56 23.19 13.51
C ALA A 61 -2.81 22.05 14.52
N SER A 62 -4.07 21.90 14.96
CA SER A 62 -4.56 20.93 15.91
C SER A 62 -4.47 19.47 15.47
N ALA A 63 -4.51 19.12 14.18
CA ALA A 63 -4.51 17.71 13.77
C ALA A 63 -3.11 17.08 13.93
N ALA A 64 -2.06 17.76 13.46
CA ALA A 64 -0.68 17.33 13.65
C ALA A 64 -0.27 17.36 15.12
N VAL A 65 -0.61 18.43 15.84
CA VAL A 65 -0.33 18.56 17.28
C VAL A 65 -1.01 17.44 18.09
N GLN A 66 -2.26 17.12 17.79
CA GLN A 66 -2.97 16.04 18.48
C GLN A 66 -2.44 14.65 18.09
N ALA A 67 -2.10 14.42 16.82
CA ALA A 67 -1.48 13.18 16.38
C ALA A 67 -0.15 12.96 17.12
N THR A 68 0.67 14.00 17.19
CA THR A 68 1.95 14.02 17.90
C THR A 68 1.77 13.74 19.40
N ALA A 69 0.86 14.46 20.07
CA ALA A 69 0.61 14.27 21.50
C ALA A 69 0.13 12.84 21.81
N ARG A 70 -0.73 12.26 20.97
CA ARG A 70 -1.18 10.87 21.12
C ARG A 70 -0.07 9.85 20.90
N ALA A 71 0.81 10.09 19.92
CA ALA A 71 1.97 9.22 19.68
C ALA A 71 2.93 9.25 20.88
N ILE A 72 3.19 10.44 21.45
CA ILE A 72 4.00 10.56 22.68
C ILE A 72 3.35 9.85 23.85
N ALA A 73 2.03 10.01 24.05
CA ALA A 73 1.32 9.32 25.13
C ALA A 73 1.40 7.78 24.98
N ALA A 74 1.26 7.26 23.76
CA ALA A 74 1.42 5.83 23.49
C ALA A 74 2.86 5.36 23.79
N PHE A 75 3.86 6.15 23.43
CA PHE A 75 5.26 5.86 23.73
C PHE A 75 5.52 5.80 25.26
N GLU A 76 4.95 6.73 26.02
CA GLU A 76 5.09 6.78 27.48
C GLU A 76 4.32 5.65 28.18
N GLU A 77 3.18 5.26 27.64
CA GLU A 77 2.36 4.15 28.15
C GLU A 77 3.06 2.81 27.96
N TYR A 78 3.48 2.49 26.73
CA TYR A 78 4.02 1.17 26.40
C TYR A 78 5.50 1.01 26.71
N ARG A 79 6.27 2.10 26.80
CA ARG A 79 7.72 2.09 27.04
C ARG A 79 8.45 1.04 26.21
N PRO A 80 8.37 1.14 24.88
CA PRO A 80 8.86 0.11 23.97
C PRO A 80 10.38 0.03 23.96
N ASP A 81 10.91 -1.15 23.63
CA ASP A 81 12.34 -1.36 23.37
C ASP A 81 12.74 -0.82 22.00
N ILE A 82 11.78 -0.76 21.05
CA ILE A 82 11.97 -0.35 19.65
C ILE A 82 10.74 0.45 19.19
N VAL A 83 10.96 1.46 18.34
CA VAL A 83 9.88 2.19 17.67
C VAL A 83 10.04 2.06 16.15
N LEU A 84 8.99 1.58 15.49
CA LEU A 84 8.89 1.58 14.02
C LEU A 84 7.87 2.61 13.58
N VAL A 85 8.32 3.62 12.84
CA VAL A 85 7.45 4.65 12.27
C VAL A 85 7.18 4.34 10.80
N ILE A 86 5.91 4.27 10.44
CA ILE A 86 5.47 4.14 9.04
C ILE A 86 5.03 5.52 8.56
N LYS A 87 5.67 6.02 7.52
CA LYS A 87 5.48 7.34 6.93
C LYS A 87 5.84 8.46 7.92
N GLY A 88 5.01 8.79 8.89
CA GLY A 88 5.29 9.68 10.03
C GLY A 88 5.28 11.18 9.74
N ASP A 89 5.05 11.60 8.50
CA ASP A 89 5.14 12.98 8.03
C ASP A 89 4.05 13.95 8.56
N LEU A 90 3.10 13.42 9.34
CA LEU A 90 2.12 14.21 10.11
C LEU A 90 2.59 14.49 11.55
N LEU A 91 3.64 13.81 12.02
CA LEU A 91 4.15 13.93 13.38
C LEU A 91 5.10 15.13 13.47
N GLY A 92 4.87 16.00 14.45
CA GLY A 92 5.67 17.21 14.64
C GLY A 92 7.02 16.96 15.34
N ASP A 93 7.84 17.99 15.39
CA ASP A 93 9.21 17.97 15.93
C ASP A 93 9.33 17.38 17.33
N THR A 94 8.35 17.63 18.19
CA THR A 94 8.34 17.11 19.57
C THR A 94 8.27 15.60 19.66
N TRP A 95 7.74 14.91 18.64
CA TRP A 95 7.78 13.45 18.52
C TRP A 95 9.21 12.97 18.29
N TRP A 96 9.87 13.53 17.31
CA TRP A 96 11.24 13.14 16.94
C TRP A 96 12.23 13.47 18.06
N GLN A 97 12.09 14.65 18.66
CA GLN A 97 12.89 15.04 19.83
C GLN A 97 12.69 14.06 21.00
N LYS A 98 11.43 13.62 21.26
CA LYS A 98 11.15 12.65 22.30
C LYS A 98 11.85 11.30 22.07
N LEU A 99 11.90 10.82 20.81
CA LEU A 99 12.62 9.59 20.49
C LEU A 99 14.13 9.75 20.68
N GLU A 100 14.71 10.84 20.19
CA GLU A 100 16.14 11.14 20.36
C GLU A 100 16.52 11.21 21.85
N GLU A 101 15.79 11.98 22.65
CA GLU A 101 16.06 12.17 24.09
C GLU A 101 15.89 10.87 24.89
N SER A 102 15.01 9.97 24.47
CA SER A 102 14.75 8.69 25.15
C SER A 102 15.87 7.67 24.96
N GLY A 103 16.67 7.81 23.90
CA GLY A 103 17.67 6.81 23.50
C GLY A 103 17.10 5.49 23.02
N VAL A 104 15.78 5.40 22.78
CA VAL A 104 15.15 4.20 22.22
C VAL A 104 15.65 3.95 20.78
N ARG A 105 15.80 2.69 20.40
CA ARG A 105 16.09 2.34 19.00
C ARG A 105 14.86 2.60 18.14
N TYR A 106 15.01 3.35 17.07
CA TYR A 106 13.89 3.61 16.16
C TYR A 106 14.34 3.71 14.71
N GLY A 107 13.39 3.44 13.82
CA GLY A 107 13.57 3.59 12.39
C GLY A 107 12.27 3.98 11.70
N THR A 108 12.40 4.58 10.53
CA THR A 108 11.28 5.05 9.73
C THR A 108 11.25 4.34 8.38
N TRP A 109 10.12 3.70 8.08
CA TRP A 109 9.82 3.23 6.74
C TRP A 109 9.07 4.32 5.97
N LEU A 110 9.78 4.95 5.02
CA LEU A 110 9.20 5.89 4.07
C LEU A 110 8.27 5.13 3.12
N TYR A 111 7.00 5.12 3.47
CA TYR A 111 5.96 4.30 2.84
C TYR A 111 5.31 4.99 1.63
N ASP A 112 5.82 6.16 1.25
CA ASP A 112 5.43 6.96 0.10
C ASP A 112 6.68 7.63 -0.47
N GLU A 113 6.62 8.20 -1.68
CA GLU A 113 7.73 8.96 -2.23
C GLU A 113 7.95 10.26 -1.45
N LEU A 114 9.21 10.66 -1.27
CA LEU A 114 9.57 11.90 -0.57
C LEU A 114 8.83 13.12 -1.11
N ARG A 115 8.67 13.22 -2.44
CA ARG A 115 7.92 14.29 -3.11
C ARG A 115 6.44 14.36 -2.73
N ARG A 116 5.89 13.33 -2.09
CA ARG A 116 4.50 13.24 -1.64
C ARG A 116 4.38 13.33 -0.12
N MET A 117 5.51 13.38 0.56
CA MET A 117 5.58 13.59 2.00
C MET A 117 5.86 15.06 2.31
N SER A 118 5.59 15.48 3.53
CA SER A 118 5.89 16.83 4.01
C SER A 118 7.32 16.98 4.55
N TYR A 119 8.13 15.95 4.53
CA TYR A 119 9.53 16.01 4.98
C TYR A 119 10.39 16.90 4.08
N THR A 120 11.26 17.66 4.72
CA THR A 120 12.35 18.40 4.09
C THR A 120 13.68 17.67 4.30
N LEU A 121 14.74 18.10 3.63
CA LEU A 121 16.08 17.53 3.85
C LEU A 121 16.59 17.77 5.29
N GLU A 122 16.12 18.82 5.94
CA GLU A 122 16.47 19.16 7.33
C GLU A 122 15.83 18.18 8.35
N ASP A 123 14.73 17.53 7.98
CA ASP A 123 14.05 16.57 8.85
C ASP A 123 14.71 15.18 8.84
N LEU A 124 15.40 14.83 7.74
CA LEU A 124 15.92 13.47 7.52
C LEU A 124 16.82 12.95 8.65
N PRO A 125 17.75 13.76 9.24
CA PRO A 125 18.59 13.28 10.33
C PRO A 125 17.83 12.78 11.56
N ARG A 126 16.62 13.28 11.78
CA ARG A 126 15.77 12.95 12.95
C ARG A 126 14.95 11.68 12.77
N LEU A 127 14.86 11.16 11.55
CA LEU A 127 13.97 10.02 11.26
C LEU A 127 14.55 8.67 11.70
N GLY A 128 15.75 8.66 12.28
CA GLY A 128 16.45 7.44 12.68
C GLY A 128 16.95 6.65 11.47
N ALA A 129 17.02 5.33 11.60
CA ALA A 129 17.40 4.47 10.49
C ALA A 129 16.27 4.44 9.43
N LEU A 130 16.64 4.47 8.14
CA LEU A 130 15.69 4.68 7.05
C LEU A 130 15.49 3.43 6.19
N ALA A 131 14.25 3.19 5.82
CA ALA A 131 13.86 2.30 4.74
C ALA A 131 12.95 3.04 3.75
N SER A 132 13.09 2.79 2.44
CA SER A 132 12.23 3.41 1.41
C SER A 132 11.63 2.36 0.49
N TYR A 133 10.34 2.55 0.14
CA TYR A 133 9.68 1.73 -0.87
C TYR A 133 10.00 2.19 -2.30
N SER A 134 10.47 3.43 -2.45
CA SER A 134 10.87 4.04 -3.70
C SER A 134 12.36 3.80 -3.95
N PRO A 135 12.74 3.08 -4.99
CA PRO A 135 14.15 2.89 -5.35
C PRO A 135 14.87 4.20 -5.68
N GLN A 136 14.18 5.16 -6.33
CA GLN A 136 14.76 6.47 -6.67
C GLN A 136 15.06 7.28 -5.40
N ASP A 137 14.13 7.32 -4.46
CA ASP A 137 14.35 7.99 -3.18
C ASP A 137 15.47 7.33 -2.38
N ALA A 138 15.54 5.99 -2.38
CA ALA A 138 16.61 5.28 -1.70
C ALA A 138 17.99 5.61 -2.32
N GLU A 139 18.08 5.67 -3.65
CA GLU A 139 19.30 6.07 -4.34
C GLU A 139 19.66 7.53 -4.07
N TYR A 140 18.68 8.42 -4.14
CA TYR A 140 18.86 9.84 -3.83
C TYR A 140 19.36 10.05 -2.40
N LEU A 141 18.73 9.43 -1.41
CA LEU A 141 19.13 9.54 -0.01
C LEU A 141 20.55 8.98 0.24
N ARG A 142 20.89 7.85 -0.42
CA ARG A 142 22.26 7.30 -0.36
C ARG A 142 23.27 8.27 -0.97
N SER A 143 22.94 8.99 -2.04
CA SER A 143 23.81 10.01 -2.63
C SER A 143 24.09 11.19 -1.69
N LEU A 144 23.17 11.43 -0.73
CA LEU A 144 23.32 12.41 0.34
C LEU A 144 24.06 11.85 1.57
N GLY A 145 24.48 10.59 1.55
CA GLY A 145 25.25 9.95 2.64
C GLY A 145 24.39 9.20 3.67
N TYR A 146 23.07 9.06 3.46
CA TYR A 146 22.21 8.30 4.38
C TYR A 146 22.31 6.80 4.10
N ALA A 147 22.33 6.00 5.17
CA ALA A 147 22.12 4.55 5.07
C ALA A 147 20.61 4.29 4.91
N VAL A 148 20.19 3.78 3.75
CA VAL A 148 18.77 3.52 3.46
C VAL A 148 18.58 2.10 2.96
N LEU A 149 17.65 1.37 3.57
CA LEU A 149 17.26 0.04 3.13
C LEU A 149 16.23 0.13 2.00
N ASP A 150 16.39 -0.69 0.96
CA ASP A 150 15.33 -0.90 -0.02
C ASP A 150 14.23 -1.76 0.61
N MET A 151 13.03 -1.20 0.70
CA MET A 151 11.90 -1.82 1.38
C MET A 151 10.63 -1.72 0.53
N PRO A 152 10.49 -2.55 -0.51
CA PRO A 152 9.29 -2.56 -1.32
C PRO A 152 8.07 -2.98 -0.50
N ASN A 153 6.89 -2.63 -0.99
CA ASN A 153 5.63 -3.15 -0.47
C ASN A 153 5.59 -4.68 -0.48
N ALA A 154 4.56 -5.29 0.12
CA ALA A 154 4.48 -6.74 0.28
C ALA A 154 3.04 -7.25 0.22
N TYR A 155 2.91 -8.55 0.11
CA TYR A 155 1.66 -9.29 0.27
C TYR A 155 1.37 -9.57 1.75
N ASP A 156 0.11 -9.35 2.17
CA ASP A 156 -0.37 -9.73 3.50
C ASP A 156 -0.81 -11.19 3.52
N SER A 157 0.10 -12.08 3.87
CA SER A 157 -0.16 -13.53 3.94
C SER A 157 -1.06 -13.93 5.12
N HIS A 158 -1.29 -13.03 6.08
CA HIS A 158 -2.16 -13.25 7.24
C HIS A 158 -3.61 -12.80 6.99
N CYS A 159 -3.86 -12.09 5.90
CA CYS A 159 -5.21 -11.65 5.55
C CYS A 159 -6.03 -12.81 4.99
N THR A 160 -7.20 -13.04 5.58
CA THR A 160 -8.16 -14.03 5.06
C THR A 160 -8.64 -13.65 3.65
N ILE A 161 -8.67 -14.59 2.75
CA ILE A 161 -9.22 -14.42 1.40
C ILE A 161 -10.72 -14.72 1.45
N ALA A 162 -11.58 -13.73 1.16
CA ALA A 162 -13.02 -13.95 1.14
C ALA A 162 -13.42 -14.84 -0.05
N PRO A 163 -14.40 -15.74 0.11
CA PRO A 163 -14.93 -16.54 -0.99
C PRO A 163 -15.75 -15.64 -1.92
N VAL A 164 -15.17 -15.25 -3.06
CA VAL A 164 -15.79 -14.44 -4.11
C VAL A 164 -15.68 -15.18 -5.42
N THR A 165 -16.66 -15.02 -6.31
CA THR A 165 -16.58 -15.48 -7.68
C THR A 165 -16.52 -14.28 -8.61
N GLU A 166 -15.51 -14.25 -9.47
CA GLU A 166 -15.31 -13.20 -10.48
C GLU A 166 -14.94 -13.85 -11.81
N ASP A 167 -15.69 -13.57 -12.85
CA ASP A 167 -15.54 -14.13 -14.20
C ASP A 167 -14.93 -13.16 -15.21
N ALA A 168 -14.79 -11.89 -14.80
CA ALA A 168 -14.14 -10.84 -15.58
C ALA A 168 -12.69 -10.59 -15.12
N ILE A 169 -11.89 -10.00 -16.00
CA ILE A 169 -10.60 -9.45 -15.61
C ILE A 169 -10.83 -8.30 -14.63
N SER A 170 -10.28 -8.41 -13.43
CA SER A 170 -10.53 -7.45 -12.37
C SER A 170 -9.50 -6.31 -12.35
N PHE A 171 -9.99 -5.15 -11.96
CA PHE A 171 -9.17 -4.01 -11.56
C PHE A 171 -9.63 -3.50 -10.20
N VAL A 172 -8.74 -3.46 -9.21
CA VAL A 172 -9.05 -2.98 -7.86
C VAL A 172 -8.22 -1.75 -7.55
N GLY A 173 -8.85 -0.57 -7.55
CA GLY A 173 -8.14 0.69 -7.28
C GLY A 173 -8.94 1.93 -7.67
N ALA A 174 -8.34 3.12 -7.39
CA ALA A 174 -8.91 4.41 -7.73
C ALA A 174 -8.98 4.64 -9.25
N ASN A 175 -9.96 5.44 -9.68
CA ASN A 175 -10.09 5.85 -11.07
C ASN A 175 -9.20 7.06 -11.37
N TYR A 176 -8.11 6.81 -12.11
CA TYR A 176 -7.29 7.83 -12.74
C TYR A 176 -7.51 7.81 -14.27
N PRO A 177 -7.25 8.92 -14.99
CA PRO A 177 -7.52 9.01 -16.44
C PRO A 177 -6.88 7.88 -17.28
N ASN A 178 -5.63 7.52 -17.00
CA ASN A 178 -4.95 6.42 -17.68
C ASN A 178 -5.63 5.07 -17.42
N ARG A 179 -6.08 4.82 -16.19
CA ARG A 179 -6.79 3.60 -15.81
C ARG A 179 -8.15 3.50 -16.50
N GLU A 180 -8.89 4.62 -16.51
CA GLU A 180 -10.17 4.68 -17.21
C GLU A 180 -9.98 4.45 -18.72
N HIS A 181 -8.96 5.03 -19.33
CA HIS A 181 -8.64 4.84 -20.75
C HIS A 181 -8.36 3.36 -21.05
N THR A 182 -7.47 2.72 -20.32
CA THR A 182 -7.12 1.30 -20.51
C THR A 182 -8.31 0.37 -20.33
N LEU A 183 -9.09 0.53 -19.23
CA LEU A 183 -10.25 -0.32 -18.98
C LEU A 183 -11.35 -0.11 -20.02
N ARG A 184 -11.52 1.11 -20.52
CA ARG A 184 -12.48 1.42 -21.60
C ARG A 184 -12.07 0.72 -22.89
N ALA A 185 -10.82 0.80 -23.29
CA ALA A 185 -10.32 0.13 -24.49
C ALA A 185 -10.50 -1.39 -24.43
N LEU A 186 -10.22 -2.01 -23.29
CA LEU A 186 -10.51 -3.44 -23.08
C LEU A 186 -12.01 -3.75 -23.23
N HIS A 187 -12.88 -2.94 -22.60
CA HIS A 187 -14.33 -3.12 -22.68
C HIS A 187 -14.85 -2.97 -24.10
N GLU A 188 -14.38 -1.96 -24.85
CA GLU A 188 -14.74 -1.71 -26.26
C GLU A 188 -14.23 -2.82 -27.18
N ALA A 189 -13.10 -3.46 -26.85
CA ALA A 189 -12.59 -4.64 -27.54
C ALA A 189 -13.35 -5.95 -27.20
N GLY A 190 -14.38 -5.89 -26.34
CA GLY A 190 -15.16 -7.04 -25.93
C GLY A 190 -14.53 -7.92 -24.85
N VAL A 191 -13.44 -7.46 -24.22
CA VAL A 191 -12.85 -8.16 -23.08
C VAL A 191 -13.74 -7.95 -21.86
N PRO A 192 -14.15 -9.02 -21.15
CA PRO A 192 -14.92 -8.88 -19.92
C PRO A 192 -14.00 -8.29 -18.81
N VAL A 193 -14.26 -7.04 -18.45
CA VAL A 193 -13.53 -6.31 -17.40
C VAL A 193 -14.47 -5.82 -16.33
N ARG A 194 -14.00 -5.76 -15.07
CA ARG A 194 -14.75 -5.20 -13.95
C ARG A 194 -13.85 -4.42 -13.01
N ALA A 195 -14.26 -3.18 -12.72
CA ALA A 195 -13.55 -2.29 -11.82
C ALA A 195 -14.15 -2.30 -10.42
N TYR A 196 -13.31 -2.25 -9.39
CA TYR A 196 -13.68 -2.17 -7.98
C TYR A 196 -13.06 -0.92 -7.36
N GLY A 197 -13.92 -0.04 -6.87
CA GLY A 197 -13.50 1.18 -6.20
C GLY A 197 -14.58 2.25 -6.21
N ARG A 198 -14.49 3.15 -5.24
CA ARG A 198 -15.49 4.19 -5.02
C ARG A 198 -15.69 5.10 -6.24
N ASP A 199 -14.61 5.43 -6.92
CA ASP A 199 -14.63 6.36 -8.05
C ASP A 199 -15.22 5.76 -9.33
N TRP A 200 -15.40 4.44 -9.39
CA TRP A 200 -16.04 3.70 -10.48
C TRP A 200 -17.53 3.49 -10.24
N SER A 201 -17.92 3.49 -8.98
CA SER A 201 -19.26 3.11 -8.54
C SER A 201 -20.33 4.09 -8.99
N ARG A 202 -21.51 3.55 -9.34
CA ARG A 202 -22.74 4.31 -9.64
C ARG A 202 -23.68 4.39 -8.44
N HIS A 203 -23.25 3.92 -7.27
CA HIS A 203 -24.05 4.03 -6.07
C HIS A 203 -24.23 5.51 -5.66
N PRO A 204 -25.45 5.98 -5.35
CA PRO A 204 -25.72 7.40 -5.06
C PRO A 204 -24.80 8.02 -3.99
N TRP A 205 -24.48 7.25 -2.94
CA TRP A 205 -23.57 7.69 -1.88
C TRP A 205 -22.14 7.91 -2.37
N ASP A 206 -21.65 7.05 -3.26
CA ASP A 206 -20.31 7.17 -3.81
C ASP A 206 -20.24 8.34 -4.80
N ILE A 207 -21.28 8.55 -5.63
CA ILE A 207 -21.41 9.73 -6.51
C ILE A 207 -21.39 11.02 -5.68
N ALA A 208 -22.15 11.07 -4.59
CA ALA A 208 -22.18 12.25 -3.71
C ALA A 208 -20.80 12.56 -3.10
N ARG A 209 -20.04 11.52 -2.71
CA ARG A 209 -18.70 11.67 -2.10
C ARG A 209 -17.63 12.03 -3.10
N THR A 210 -17.67 11.44 -4.30
CA THR A 210 -16.64 11.61 -5.34
C THR A 210 -16.95 12.78 -6.28
N ARG A 211 -18.20 13.28 -6.27
CA ARG A 211 -18.73 14.28 -7.21
C ARG A 211 -18.59 13.84 -8.68
N ARG A 212 -18.53 12.54 -8.94
CA ARG A 212 -18.44 11.96 -10.28
C ARG A 212 -19.82 11.56 -10.81
N PHE A 213 -20.53 12.54 -11.36
CA PHE A 213 -21.89 12.35 -11.89
C PHE A 213 -21.93 11.58 -13.20
N LYS A 214 -20.88 11.68 -14.03
CA LYS A 214 -20.77 10.96 -15.30
C LYS A 214 -20.20 9.57 -15.08
N GLY A 215 -20.91 8.54 -15.54
CA GLY A 215 -20.41 7.17 -15.49
C GLY A 215 -19.33 6.89 -16.54
N THR A 216 -18.48 5.93 -16.24
CA THR A 216 -17.41 5.49 -17.14
C THR A 216 -17.91 4.58 -18.27
N GLY A 217 -19.10 3.98 -18.13
CA GLY A 217 -19.61 2.94 -19.05
C GLY A 217 -18.99 1.55 -18.80
N ILE A 218 -18.00 1.45 -17.92
CA ILE A 218 -17.30 0.20 -17.56
C ILE A 218 -18.08 -0.49 -16.44
N PRO A 219 -18.30 -1.83 -16.50
CA PRO A 219 -18.87 -2.59 -15.39
C PRO A 219 -18.04 -2.38 -14.11
N ALA A 220 -18.71 -1.99 -13.03
CA ALA A 220 -17.99 -1.62 -11.81
C ALA A 220 -18.79 -1.89 -10.53
N HIS A 221 -18.06 -2.12 -9.45
CA HIS A 221 -18.55 -2.24 -8.09
C HIS A 221 -17.98 -1.15 -7.18
N ARG A 222 -18.56 -1.06 -5.99
CA ARG A 222 -18.10 -0.17 -4.93
C ARG A 222 -16.71 -0.54 -4.43
N ASP A 223 -16.17 0.32 -3.59
CA ASP A 223 -15.00 0.02 -2.79
C ASP A 223 -15.23 -1.21 -1.90
N ILE A 224 -14.25 -2.08 -1.84
CA ILE A 224 -14.27 -3.34 -1.08
C ILE A 224 -13.10 -3.39 -0.11
N ASP A 225 -13.24 -4.12 0.97
CA ASP A 225 -12.15 -4.35 1.91
C ASP A 225 -11.06 -5.27 1.34
N ARG A 226 -9.95 -5.41 2.04
CA ARG A 226 -8.79 -6.19 1.57
C ARG A 226 -9.14 -7.66 1.38
N SER A 227 -9.87 -8.27 2.30
CA SER A 227 -10.28 -9.67 2.22
C SER A 227 -11.11 -9.95 0.96
N ALA A 228 -12.09 -9.09 0.68
CA ALA A 228 -12.91 -9.17 -0.54
C ALA A 228 -12.07 -8.86 -1.81
N ALA A 229 -11.14 -7.88 -1.75
CA ALA A 229 -10.25 -7.58 -2.86
C ALA A 229 -9.35 -8.77 -3.20
N TYR A 230 -8.84 -9.45 -2.18
CA TYR A 230 -8.08 -10.69 -2.35
C TYR A 230 -8.93 -11.80 -2.99
N GLY A 231 -10.19 -11.96 -2.55
CA GLY A 231 -11.11 -12.92 -3.15
C GLY A 231 -11.42 -12.63 -4.62
N VAL A 232 -11.67 -11.35 -4.95
CA VAL A 232 -11.88 -10.91 -6.35
C VAL A 232 -10.65 -11.21 -7.20
N MET A 233 -9.46 -10.81 -6.77
CA MET A 233 -8.23 -11.06 -7.53
C MET A 233 -7.96 -12.56 -7.69
N ALA A 234 -8.10 -13.35 -6.64
CA ALA A 234 -7.84 -14.79 -6.66
C ALA A 234 -8.78 -15.56 -7.62
N SER A 235 -10.04 -15.14 -7.71
CA SER A 235 -11.05 -15.83 -8.54
C SER A 235 -11.10 -15.31 -9.98
N SER A 236 -10.60 -14.10 -10.26
CA SER A 236 -10.58 -13.53 -11.61
C SER A 236 -9.71 -14.35 -12.56
N PRO A 237 -10.01 -14.38 -13.89
CA PRO A 237 -9.11 -14.92 -14.90
C PRO A 237 -7.73 -14.25 -14.89
N ALA A 238 -7.71 -12.94 -14.69
CA ALA A 238 -6.51 -12.13 -14.43
C ALA A 238 -6.88 -10.86 -13.67
N THR A 239 -5.89 -10.18 -13.10
CA THR A 239 -6.06 -8.87 -12.47
C THR A 239 -5.07 -7.86 -13.02
N LEU A 240 -5.56 -6.65 -13.24
CA LEU A 240 -4.80 -5.53 -13.79
C LEU A 240 -4.17 -4.69 -12.68
N ASN A 241 -2.92 -4.35 -12.86
CA ASN A 241 -2.23 -3.33 -12.08
C ASN A 241 -1.73 -2.24 -13.03
N ILE A 242 -2.39 -1.10 -12.98
CA ILE A 242 -2.09 0.05 -13.82
C ILE A 242 -1.52 1.14 -12.93
N HIS A 243 -0.22 1.42 -13.10
CA HIS A 243 0.48 2.47 -12.39
C HIS A 243 0.09 3.85 -12.94
N HIS A 244 0.42 4.87 -12.19
CA HIS A 244 0.28 6.26 -12.63
C HIS A 244 1.68 6.87 -12.58
N ASN A 245 1.96 7.75 -11.65
CA ASN A 245 3.25 8.42 -11.51
C ASN A 245 4.02 7.95 -10.26
N GLN A 246 3.79 6.69 -9.82
CA GLN A 246 4.56 6.10 -8.74
C GLN A 246 5.93 5.64 -9.24
N ASP A 247 6.97 5.90 -8.43
CA ASP A 247 8.28 5.33 -8.60
C ASP A 247 8.33 3.91 -8.06
N GLY A 248 7.99 3.71 -6.80
CA GLY A 248 7.87 2.39 -6.20
C GLY A 248 6.68 1.59 -6.74
N PHE A 249 6.68 0.30 -6.45
CA PHE A 249 5.59 -0.60 -6.84
C PHE A 249 4.47 -0.57 -5.81
N THR A 250 3.23 -0.46 -6.28
CA THR A 250 2.04 -0.47 -5.42
C THR A 250 1.87 -1.84 -4.74
N MET A 251 1.06 -1.87 -3.68
CA MET A 251 0.72 -3.12 -2.98
C MET A 251 0.19 -4.21 -3.94
N ARG A 252 -0.59 -3.82 -4.95
CA ARG A 252 -1.17 -4.75 -5.94
C ARG A 252 -0.14 -5.57 -6.69
N THR A 253 1.08 -5.05 -6.85
CA THR A 253 2.20 -5.77 -7.49
C THR A 253 2.51 -7.07 -6.74
N PHE A 254 2.36 -7.10 -5.44
CA PHE A 254 2.64 -8.25 -4.58
C PHE A 254 1.35 -8.97 -4.15
N GLU A 255 0.26 -8.26 -3.97
CA GLU A 255 -1.02 -8.85 -3.55
C GLU A 255 -1.62 -9.75 -4.63
N ALA A 256 -1.61 -9.31 -5.89
CA ALA A 256 -2.21 -10.07 -6.98
C ALA A 256 -1.56 -11.44 -7.15
N PRO A 257 -0.25 -11.58 -7.35
CA PRO A 257 0.35 -12.91 -7.42
C PRO A 257 0.31 -13.62 -6.07
N GLY A 258 0.38 -12.92 -4.93
CA GLY A 258 0.28 -13.52 -3.60
C GLY A 258 -0.99 -14.30 -3.36
N VAL A 259 -2.14 -13.81 -3.83
CA VAL A 259 -3.42 -14.53 -3.78
C VAL A 259 -3.58 -15.57 -4.90
N GLY A 260 -2.56 -15.76 -5.74
CA GLY A 260 -2.61 -16.67 -6.88
C GLY A 260 -3.38 -16.11 -8.09
N ALA A 261 -3.45 -14.80 -8.27
CA ALA A 261 -4.01 -14.20 -9.47
C ALA A 261 -2.99 -14.17 -10.61
N LEU A 262 -3.44 -14.28 -11.85
CA LEU A 262 -2.63 -13.92 -13.00
C LEU A 262 -2.51 -12.40 -13.05
N HIS A 263 -1.28 -11.90 -12.92
CA HIS A 263 -1.01 -10.49 -12.79
C HIS A 263 -0.60 -9.85 -14.11
N LEU A 264 -1.38 -8.90 -14.59
CA LEU A 264 -1.11 -8.05 -15.76
C LEU A 264 -0.62 -6.68 -15.26
N ILE A 265 0.57 -6.26 -15.66
CA ILE A 265 1.24 -5.06 -15.17
C ILE A 265 1.86 -4.24 -16.30
N ASP A 266 1.75 -2.91 -16.21
CA ASP A 266 2.21 -1.91 -17.18
C ASP A 266 3.67 -1.45 -16.98
N ARG A 267 4.48 -2.19 -16.21
CA ARG A 267 5.85 -1.80 -15.84
C ARG A 267 6.82 -2.95 -16.05
N ALA A 268 7.72 -2.81 -17.00
CA ALA A 268 8.76 -3.80 -17.32
C ALA A 268 9.81 -3.96 -16.20
N ASP A 269 10.06 -2.90 -15.41
CA ASP A 269 11.00 -2.93 -14.30
C ASP A 269 10.51 -3.77 -13.09
N VAL A 270 9.29 -4.36 -13.17
CA VAL A 270 8.84 -5.45 -12.29
C VAL A 270 9.77 -6.66 -12.33
N ALA A 271 10.62 -6.75 -13.36
CA ALA A 271 11.71 -7.73 -13.47
C ALA A 271 12.67 -7.75 -12.26
N ARG A 272 12.66 -6.72 -11.43
CA ARG A 272 13.37 -6.72 -10.12
C ARG A 272 12.81 -7.72 -9.11
N TYR A 273 11.54 -8.10 -9.25
CA TYR A 273 10.80 -8.92 -8.28
C TYR A 273 10.25 -10.21 -8.88
N TYR A 274 9.90 -10.19 -10.15
CA TYR A 274 9.26 -11.29 -10.88
C TYR A 274 9.89 -11.51 -12.23
N GLU A 275 9.86 -12.73 -12.75
CA GLU A 275 10.27 -13.05 -14.12
C GLU A 275 9.10 -12.77 -15.10
N PRO A 276 9.20 -11.70 -15.95
CA PRO A 276 8.16 -11.40 -16.93
C PRO A 276 7.91 -12.55 -17.90
N GLY A 277 6.65 -12.80 -18.22
CA GLY A 277 6.24 -13.91 -19.09
C GLY A 277 6.15 -15.28 -18.40
N ARG A 278 6.68 -15.40 -17.20
CA ARG A 278 6.69 -16.65 -16.43
C ARG A 278 5.99 -16.54 -15.06
N GLU A 279 6.14 -15.43 -14.35
CA GLU A 279 5.59 -15.19 -13.03
C GLU A 279 4.53 -14.07 -13.04
N VAL A 280 4.67 -13.12 -13.97
CA VAL A 280 3.73 -12.03 -14.24
C VAL A 280 3.72 -11.75 -15.74
N LEU A 281 2.66 -11.10 -16.24
CA LEU A 281 2.59 -10.66 -17.64
C LEU A 281 2.73 -9.14 -17.68
N VAL A 282 3.76 -8.67 -18.39
CA VAL A 282 3.99 -7.26 -18.67
C VAL A 282 3.35 -6.92 -20.01
N TYR A 283 2.78 -5.74 -20.13
CA TYR A 283 2.30 -5.17 -21.37
C TYR A 283 2.82 -3.73 -21.56
N GLU A 284 3.15 -3.37 -22.77
CA GLU A 284 3.69 -2.04 -23.13
C GLU A 284 2.67 -1.20 -23.91
N SER A 285 1.65 -1.84 -24.48
CA SER A 285 0.57 -1.16 -25.20
C SER A 285 -0.81 -1.73 -24.87
N THR A 286 -1.85 -0.97 -25.22
CA THR A 286 -3.24 -1.42 -25.06
C THR A 286 -3.57 -2.58 -25.99
N GLU A 287 -3.01 -2.60 -27.20
CA GLU A 287 -3.18 -3.66 -28.20
C GLU A 287 -2.60 -4.98 -27.68
N GLU A 288 -1.38 -4.94 -27.15
CA GLU A 288 -0.74 -6.10 -26.51
C GLU A 288 -1.55 -6.60 -25.32
N LEU A 289 -2.07 -5.69 -24.49
CA LEU A 289 -2.94 -6.05 -23.37
C LEU A 289 -4.22 -6.77 -23.83
N ILE A 290 -4.86 -6.31 -24.91
CA ILE A 290 -6.04 -6.96 -25.51
C ILE A 290 -5.69 -8.38 -25.97
N ASP A 291 -4.56 -8.56 -26.65
CA ASP A 291 -4.10 -9.86 -27.12
C ASP A 291 -3.78 -10.81 -25.97
N LEU A 292 -3.11 -10.34 -24.91
CA LEU A 292 -2.85 -11.10 -23.69
C LEU A 292 -4.17 -11.52 -23.02
N CYS A 293 -5.13 -10.62 -22.89
CA CYS A 293 -6.45 -10.93 -22.35
C CYS A 293 -7.17 -12.01 -23.17
N ALA A 294 -7.18 -11.89 -24.50
CA ALA A 294 -7.74 -12.89 -25.38
C ALA A 294 -7.05 -14.25 -25.25
N ARG A 295 -5.73 -14.26 -25.08
CA ARG A 295 -4.97 -15.48 -24.87
C ARG A 295 -5.29 -16.14 -23.53
N ILE A 296 -5.46 -15.37 -22.46
CA ILE A 296 -5.80 -15.89 -21.12
C ILE A 296 -7.09 -16.74 -21.18
N PHE A 297 -8.10 -16.25 -21.89
CA PHE A 297 -9.37 -17.00 -22.04
C PHE A 297 -9.24 -18.22 -22.96
N ARG A 298 -8.39 -18.17 -23.98
CA ARG A 298 -8.19 -19.30 -24.91
C ARG A 298 -7.28 -20.39 -24.33
N GLU A 299 -6.33 -20.04 -23.50
CA GLU A 299 -5.25 -20.90 -23.01
C GLU A 299 -5.22 -20.95 -21.48
N PRO A 300 -6.28 -21.43 -20.79
CA PRO A 300 -6.38 -21.36 -19.33
C PRO A 300 -5.28 -22.16 -18.61
N ARG A 301 -4.73 -23.23 -19.24
CA ARG A 301 -3.62 -23.99 -18.67
C ARG A 301 -2.33 -23.18 -18.66
N TRP A 302 -2.03 -22.46 -19.72
CA TRP A 302 -0.90 -21.55 -19.77
C TRP A 302 -1.02 -20.45 -18.72
N ALA A 303 -2.19 -19.80 -18.63
CA ALA A 303 -2.48 -18.79 -17.63
C ALA A 303 -2.29 -19.33 -16.20
N HIS A 304 -2.74 -20.55 -15.94
CA HIS A 304 -2.59 -21.21 -14.64
C HIS A 304 -1.12 -21.43 -14.25
N THR A 305 -0.27 -21.86 -15.20
CA THR A 305 1.16 -22.06 -14.95
C THR A 305 1.85 -20.78 -14.47
N ILE A 306 1.49 -19.62 -15.06
CA ILE A 306 2.05 -18.31 -14.68
C ILE A 306 1.54 -17.90 -13.29
N ARG A 307 0.24 -18.08 -13.02
CA ARG A 307 -0.36 -17.81 -11.70
C ARG A 307 0.38 -18.55 -10.59
N GLU A 308 0.58 -19.86 -10.77
CA GLU A 308 1.28 -20.68 -9.77
C GLU A 308 2.74 -20.25 -9.57
N ALA A 309 3.43 -19.88 -10.65
CA ALA A 309 4.82 -19.44 -10.55
C ALA A 309 4.93 -18.10 -9.81
N GLY A 310 4.07 -17.13 -10.16
CA GLY A 310 4.00 -15.84 -9.47
C GLY A 310 3.62 -15.97 -7.99
N GLN A 311 2.66 -16.86 -7.66
CA GLN A 311 2.30 -17.12 -6.28
C GLN A 311 3.45 -17.72 -5.47
N ARG A 312 4.12 -18.73 -6.00
CA ARG A 312 5.30 -19.34 -5.34
C ARG A 312 6.38 -18.32 -5.07
N ARG A 313 6.70 -17.46 -6.05
CA ARG A 313 7.67 -16.37 -5.87
C ARG A 313 7.26 -15.43 -4.76
N THR A 314 5.99 -14.97 -4.76
CA THR A 314 5.49 -14.03 -3.76
C THR A 314 5.52 -14.60 -2.35
N LEU A 315 5.06 -15.84 -2.18
CA LEU A 315 5.04 -16.50 -0.87
C LEU A 315 6.45 -16.78 -0.33
N ALA A 316 7.44 -16.91 -1.21
CA ALA A 316 8.84 -17.17 -0.83
C ALA A 316 9.62 -15.91 -0.48
N GLU A 317 9.29 -14.74 -1.10
CA GLU A 317 10.20 -13.58 -1.06
C GLU A 317 9.50 -12.22 -0.84
N HIS A 318 8.16 -12.15 -0.96
CA HIS A 318 7.47 -10.87 -1.04
C HIS A 318 6.28 -10.73 -0.07
N THR A 319 6.32 -11.45 1.06
CA THR A 319 5.36 -11.28 2.15
C THR A 319 5.80 -10.18 3.14
N PHE A 320 4.90 -9.70 3.99
CA PHE A 320 5.29 -8.84 5.10
C PHE A 320 6.23 -9.54 6.09
N ASP A 321 6.15 -10.87 6.23
CA ASP A 321 7.09 -11.63 7.06
C ASP A 321 8.53 -11.51 6.53
N ASP A 322 8.70 -11.48 5.18
CA ASP A 322 10.01 -11.24 4.58
C ASP A 322 10.47 -9.79 4.75
N ARG A 323 9.55 -8.83 4.78
CA ARG A 323 9.90 -7.41 5.05
C ARG A 323 10.35 -7.21 6.49
N VAL A 324 9.78 -7.94 7.46
CA VAL A 324 10.25 -7.87 8.86
C VAL A 324 11.72 -8.25 8.98
N LYS A 325 12.19 -9.28 8.27
CA LYS A 325 13.60 -9.66 8.23
C LYS A 325 14.53 -8.53 7.72
N ILE A 326 14.00 -7.65 6.88
CA ILE A 326 14.73 -6.47 6.41
C ILE A 326 14.60 -5.33 7.42
N LEU A 327 13.40 -5.11 7.99
CA LEU A 327 13.14 -4.09 8.99
C LEU A 327 14.03 -4.26 10.23
N GLU A 328 14.32 -5.50 10.63
CA GLU A 328 15.20 -5.79 11.77
C GLU A 328 16.59 -5.14 11.66
N LYS A 329 17.05 -4.88 10.44
CA LYS A 329 18.31 -4.16 10.19
C LYS A 329 18.25 -2.67 10.56
N LEU A 330 17.04 -2.10 10.76
CA LEU A 330 16.89 -0.71 11.20
C LEU A 330 17.25 -0.54 12.67
N TRP A 331 17.21 -1.61 13.46
CA TRP A 331 17.49 -1.58 14.90
C TRP A 331 18.45 -2.67 15.39
N ALA A 332 19.14 -3.35 14.47
CA ALA A 332 20.18 -4.34 14.77
C ALA A 332 21.44 -3.72 15.40
#